data_ccbf1dfa96323c26badbbd7edffcf9e7
#
_entry.id   ccbf1dfa96323c26badbbd7edffcf9e7
#
_cell.length_a   1.000
_cell.length_b   1.000
_cell.length_c   1.000
_cell.angle_alpha   90.00
_cell.angle_beta   90.00
_cell.angle_gamma   90.00
#
_symmetry.space_group_name_H-M   'P 1'
#
loop_
_entity.id
_entity.type
_entity.pdbx_description
1 polymer ?
#
loop_
_entity_poly.entity_id
_entity_poly.type
_entity_poly.pdbx_seq_one_letter_code
_entity_poly.pdbx_strand_id
1 'polypeptide(L)'
;MLQPAVSFVVCPIKSLMYDQKADLDAIGFDRSNYINSDLKPAEKARVQYDFGRGKYFYVFISPERFQTHLFRREMLAIGLDLAFAYAVIDEVHCLSEWGHDFRTSYLNLANTIEKFAPSASYIGLTATASVNVLKDIQAEFDIPDEYILTPLNFTRDELSFHVIDDKGRKNDAAVELVSRMEEKWNSFGDQEKKAGIMFTANVNGGKGCHSLAGRLSSALNMDVRYFSGKPPKMGGLQGNAFDLYKRQVQDDFKDNKYHLLTATKAFGMGVNKGNVAYTIHFGIPGSMEALYQEAGRAGRDKRLFEEEPADCYVLLTKELNSQLLEKIWDQGTNIMDLKAHVRLLSRESDLN
;
A
#
# COMPACT_ATOMS: atom_id res chain seq x y z
N MET A 1 -16.19 11.42 36.56
CA MET A 1 -15.70 10.01 36.41
C MET A 1 -15.32 9.86 34.95
N LEU A 2 -14.11 9.38 34.64
CA LEU A 2 -13.77 9.04 33.27
C LEU A 2 -14.57 7.80 32.85
N GLN A 3 -15.35 7.91 31.81
CA GLN A 3 -16.10 6.77 31.27
C GLN A 3 -15.12 5.83 30.56
N PRO A 4 -15.13 4.52 30.83
CA PRO A 4 -14.33 3.56 30.09
C PRO A 4 -14.71 3.62 28.61
N ALA A 5 -13.72 3.72 27.74
CA ALA A 5 -13.93 3.81 26.31
C ALA A 5 -12.94 2.92 25.54
N VAL A 6 -13.38 2.43 24.40
CA VAL A 6 -12.59 1.64 23.45
C VAL A 6 -12.63 2.30 22.08
N SER A 7 -11.68 1.99 21.24
CA SER A 7 -11.63 2.49 19.86
C SER A 7 -11.50 1.33 18.88
N PHE A 8 -11.77 1.56 17.61
CA PHE A 8 -11.49 0.59 16.57
C PHE A 8 -10.89 1.27 15.35
N VAL A 9 -10.09 0.49 14.62
CA VAL A 9 -9.44 0.91 13.40
C VAL A 9 -9.97 0.07 12.25
N VAL A 10 -10.69 0.68 11.34
CA VAL A 10 -11.11 0.02 10.10
C VAL A 10 -9.93 -0.02 9.16
N CYS A 11 -9.43 -1.21 8.86
CA CYS A 11 -8.26 -1.40 8.06
C CYS A 11 -8.57 -2.32 6.86
N PRO A 12 -8.27 -1.90 5.61
CA PRO A 12 -8.70 -2.61 4.41
C PRO A 12 -7.94 -3.89 4.13
N ILE A 13 -6.78 -4.09 4.78
CA ILE A 13 -5.85 -5.16 4.45
C ILE A 13 -5.37 -5.89 5.69
N LYS A 14 -5.49 -7.21 5.66
CA LYS A 14 -5.11 -8.07 6.78
C LYS A 14 -3.63 -8.04 7.11
N SER A 15 -2.76 -8.01 6.09
CA SER A 15 -1.31 -7.91 6.31
C SER A 15 -0.93 -6.63 7.05
N LEU A 16 -1.60 -5.51 6.74
CA LEU A 16 -1.39 -4.26 7.46
C LEU A 16 -1.81 -4.37 8.93
N MET A 17 -2.93 -5.05 9.23
CA MET A 17 -3.35 -5.32 10.62
C MET A 17 -2.30 -6.13 11.38
N TYR A 18 -1.69 -7.13 10.73
CA TYR A 18 -0.66 -7.97 11.35
C TYR A 18 0.61 -7.19 11.61
N ASP A 19 1.05 -6.40 10.63
CA ASP A 19 2.26 -5.58 10.76
C ASP A 19 2.11 -4.52 11.84
N GLN A 20 1.00 -3.77 11.84
CA GLN A 20 0.72 -2.77 12.88
C GLN A 20 0.61 -3.40 14.28
N LYS A 21 -0.02 -4.57 14.39
CA LYS A 21 -0.08 -5.30 15.67
C LYS A 21 1.30 -5.74 16.12
N ALA A 22 2.13 -6.29 15.22
CA ALA A 22 3.48 -6.74 15.53
C ALA A 22 4.39 -5.55 15.93
N ASP A 23 4.29 -4.41 15.25
CA ASP A 23 5.04 -3.20 15.59
C ASP A 23 4.67 -2.68 17.00
N LEU A 24 3.38 -2.72 17.35
CA LEU A 24 2.90 -2.35 18.69
C LEU A 24 3.40 -3.32 19.77
N ASP A 25 3.36 -4.62 19.49
CA ASP A 25 3.88 -5.64 20.41
C ASP A 25 5.39 -5.46 20.65
N ALA A 26 6.13 -5.12 19.60
CA ALA A 26 7.58 -4.90 19.67
C ALA A 26 7.97 -3.74 20.60
N ILE A 27 7.10 -2.73 20.74
CA ILE A 27 7.30 -1.60 21.68
C ILE A 27 6.64 -1.85 23.05
N GLY A 28 6.13 -3.07 23.29
CA GLY A 28 5.50 -3.46 24.56
C GLY A 28 4.03 -3.03 24.72
N PHE A 29 3.37 -2.61 23.64
CA PHE A 29 1.95 -2.26 23.67
C PHE A 29 1.09 -3.47 23.30
N ASP A 30 0.66 -4.24 24.30
CA ASP A 30 -0.09 -5.50 24.16
C ASP A 30 -1.63 -5.33 24.18
N ARG A 31 -2.13 -4.10 24.39
CA ARG A 31 -3.56 -3.80 24.48
C ARG A 31 -4.22 -3.47 23.14
N SER A 32 -3.76 -4.11 22.09
CA SER A 32 -4.37 -4.09 20.75
C SER A 32 -4.58 -5.49 20.22
N ASN A 33 -5.52 -5.67 19.29
CA ASN A 33 -5.75 -6.93 18.59
C ASN A 33 -6.42 -6.67 17.23
N TYR A 34 -6.78 -7.73 16.49
CA TYR A 34 -7.49 -7.60 15.22
C TYR A 34 -8.64 -8.61 15.09
N ILE A 35 -9.65 -8.27 14.29
CA ILE A 35 -10.80 -9.11 13.97
C ILE A 35 -10.96 -9.17 12.46
N ASN A 36 -10.54 -10.29 11.84
CA ASN A 36 -10.68 -10.52 10.41
C ASN A 36 -11.12 -11.96 10.09
N SER A 37 -11.16 -12.33 8.80
CA SER A 37 -11.62 -13.64 8.36
C SER A 37 -10.63 -14.79 8.61
N ASP A 38 -9.36 -14.50 8.92
CA ASP A 38 -8.33 -15.53 9.14
C ASP A 38 -8.39 -16.12 10.54
N LEU A 39 -9.00 -15.40 11.50
CA LEU A 39 -9.21 -15.92 12.84
C LEU A 39 -10.22 -17.08 12.82
N LYS A 40 -9.88 -18.15 13.52
CA LYS A 40 -10.82 -19.24 13.78
C LYS A 40 -12.03 -18.74 14.60
N PRO A 41 -13.21 -19.38 14.47
CA PRO A 41 -14.42 -18.90 15.16
C PRO A 41 -14.23 -18.70 16.68
N ALA A 42 -13.55 -19.62 17.37
CA ALA A 42 -13.29 -19.52 18.81
C ALA A 42 -12.35 -18.36 19.17
N GLU A 43 -11.30 -18.14 18.39
CA GLU A 43 -10.36 -17.01 18.58
C GLU A 43 -11.07 -15.67 18.36
N LYS A 44 -11.87 -15.61 17.29
CA LYS A 44 -12.68 -14.43 16.97
C LYS A 44 -13.64 -14.08 18.11
N ALA A 45 -14.39 -15.06 18.60
CA ALA A 45 -15.30 -14.88 19.72
C ALA A 45 -14.57 -14.40 20.99
N ARG A 46 -13.37 -14.93 21.25
CA ARG A 46 -12.54 -14.50 22.38
C ARG A 46 -12.09 -13.05 22.24
N VAL A 47 -11.56 -12.67 21.07
CA VAL A 47 -11.12 -11.28 20.82
C VAL A 47 -12.29 -10.31 20.96
N GLN A 48 -13.45 -10.65 20.42
CA GLN A 48 -14.67 -9.83 20.53
C GLN A 48 -15.12 -9.69 21.99
N TYR A 49 -15.14 -10.78 22.75
CA TYR A 49 -15.46 -10.77 24.18
C TYR A 49 -14.49 -9.90 24.98
N ASP A 50 -13.18 -10.08 24.77
CA ASP A 50 -12.13 -9.30 25.43
C ASP A 50 -12.23 -7.79 25.05
N PHE A 51 -12.57 -7.47 23.80
CA PHE A 51 -12.80 -6.10 23.34
C PHE A 51 -14.00 -5.46 24.07
N GLY A 52 -15.12 -6.16 24.14
CA GLY A 52 -16.33 -5.70 24.84
C GLY A 52 -16.15 -5.51 26.33
N ARG A 53 -15.08 -6.02 26.92
CA ARG A 53 -14.72 -5.80 28.35
C ARG A 53 -13.61 -4.75 28.54
N GLY A 54 -13.23 -4.02 27.48
CA GLY A 54 -12.20 -2.98 27.55
C GLY A 54 -10.79 -3.51 27.77
N LYS A 55 -10.52 -4.79 27.48
CA LYS A 55 -9.18 -5.37 27.59
C LYS A 55 -8.23 -4.75 26.56
N TYR A 56 -8.74 -4.43 25.37
CA TYR A 56 -8.00 -3.74 24.32
C TYR A 56 -8.38 -2.27 24.28
N PHE A 57 -7.42 -1.38 24.11
CA PHE A 57 -7.67 0.04 23.84
C PHE A 57 -8.28 0.23 22.46
N TYR A 58 -7.81 -0.57 21.48
CA TYR A 58 -8.41 -0.62 20.15
C TYR A 58 -8.20 -1.96 19.47
N VAL A 59 -9.02 -2.20 18.46
CA VAL A 59 -8.99 -3.42 17.67
C VAL A 59 -9.04 -3.05 16.19
N PHE A 60 -8.14 -3.65 15.39
CA PHE A 60 -8.20 -3.55 13.94
C PHE A 60 -9.31 -4.43 13.39
N ILE A 61 -10.16 -3.87 12.53
CA ILE A 61 -11.35 -4.55 12.03
C ILE A 61 -11.40 -4.41 10.50
N SER A 62 -11.60 -5.51 9.79
CA SER A 62 -11.79 -5.43 8.34
C SER A 62 -13.17 -4.81 8.01
N PRO A 63 -13.28 -3.94 6.98
CA PRO A 63 -14.51 -3.21 6.65
C PRO A 63 -15.68 -4.15 6.33
N GLU A 64 -15.42 -5.33 5.78
CA GLU A 64 -16.45 -6.34 5.50
C GLU A 64 -17.19 -6.83 6.75
N ARG A 65 -16.56 -6.72 7.92
CA ARG A 65 -17.20 -7.10 9.19
C ARG A 65 -18.41 -6.23 9.50
N PHE A 66 -18.33 -4.94 9.18
CA PHE A 66 -19.44 -4.00 9.40
C PHE A 66 -20.67 -4.31 8.52
N GLN A 67 -20.53 -5.15 7.49
CA GLN A 67 -21.65 -5.60 6.67
C GLN A 67 -22.39 -6.81 7.27
N THR A 68 -21.84 -7.46 8.31
CA THR A 68 -22.44 -8.66 8.90
C THR A 68 -23.36 -8.32 10.06
N HIS A 69 -24.57 -8.88 10.07
CA HIS A 69 -25.57 -8.67 11.15
C HIS A 69 -25.06 -9.04 12.53
N LEU A 70 -24.32 -10.15 12.63
CA LEU A 70 -23.79 -10.61 13.91
C LEU A 70 -22.86 -9.56 14.51
N PHE A 71 -21.90 -9.06 13.73
CA PHE A 71 -20.93 -8.08 14.20
C PHE A 71 -21.59 -6.75 14.59
N ARG A 72 -22.57 -6.29 13.83
CA ARG A 72 -23.36 -5.07 14.15
C ARG A 72 -24.06 -5.21 15.50
N ARG A 73 -24.66 -6.37 15.81
CA ARG A 73 -25.27 -6.63 17.13
C ARG A 73 -24.24 -6.66 18.25
N GLU A 74 -23.07 -7.20 18.00
CA GLU A 74 -21.97 -7.21 18.96
C GLU A 74 -21.48 -5.79 19.27
N MET A 75 -21.35 -4.92 18.27
CA MET A 75 -21.01 -3.50 18.45
C MET A 75 -22.06 -2.78 19.34
N LEU A 76 -23.36 -3.02 19.11
CA LEU A 76 -24.41 -2.47 19.99
C LEU A 76 -24.27 -2.97 21.41
N ALA A 77 -24.01 -4.27 21.61
CA ALA A 77 -23.86 -4.84 22.96
C ALA A 77 -22.64 -4.23 23.68
N ILE A 78 -21.53 -4.03 22.99
CA ILE A 78 -20.35 -3.34 23.54
C ILE A 78 -20.72 -1.90 23.93
N GLY A 79 -21.45 -1.18 23.09
CA GLY A 79 -21.86 0.20 23.31
C GLY A 79 -22.81 0.41 24.51
N LEU A 80 -23.42 -0.65 25.04
CA LEU A 80 -24.20 -0.57 26.27
C LEU A 80 -23.32 -0.46 27.53
N ASP A 81 -22.15 -1.07 27.52
CA ASP A 81 -21.26 -1.15 28.68
C ASP A 81 -20.06 -0.17 28.57
N LEU A 82 -19.61 0.11 27.35
CA LEU A 82 -18.44 0.93 27.04
C LEU A 82 -18.77 1.98 25.98
N ALA A 83 -18.22 3.18 26.13
CA ALA A 83 -18.27 4.16 25.04
C ALA A 83 -17.26 3.78 23.93
N PHE A 84 -17.61 4.07 22.67
CA PHE A 84 -16.63 4.11 21.60
C PHE A 84 -16.04 5.53 21.53
N ALA A 85 -14.73 5.64 21.71
CA ALA A 85 -14.06 6.93 21.66
C ALA A 85 -13.80 7.35 20.22
N TYR A 86 -13.14 6.48 19.44
CA TYR A 86 -12.76 6.75 18.07
C TYR A 86 -13.08 5.60 17.12
N ALA A 87 -13.57 5.97 15.94
CA ALA A 87 -13.65 5.15 14.75
C ALA A 87 -12.58 5.66 13.78
N VAL A 88 -11.42 5.01 13.76
CA VAL A 88 -10.32 5.35 12.84
C VAL A 88 -10.53 4.61 11.54
N ILE A 89 -10.59 5.33 10.43
CA ILE A 89 -10.77 4.76 9.09
C ILE A 89 -9.44 4.89 8.35
N ASP A 90 -8.70 3.81 8.32
CA ASP A 90 -7.42 3.73 7.61
C ASP A 90 -7.66 3.56 6.11
N GLU A 91 -6.80 4.18 5.30
CA GLU A 91 -6.94 4.25 3.84
C GLU A 91 -8.36 4.71 3.42
N VAL A 92 -8.85 5.77 4.07
CA VAL A 92 -10.23 6.24 3.88
C VAL A 92 -10.56 6.58 2.42
N HIS A 93 -9.55 6.83 1.57
CA HIS A 93 -9.73 7.03 0.12
C HIS A 93 -10.37 5.82 -0.59
N CYS A 94 -10.32 4.62 0.02
CA CYS A 94 -10.97 3.42 -0.52
C CYS A 94 -12.49 3.53 -0.63
N LEU A 95 -13.12 4.52 -0.02
CA LEU A 95 -14.58 4.74 -0.15
C LEU A 95 -14.97 5.39 -1.48
N SER A 96 -14.07 6.13 -2.14
CA SER A 96 -14.37 6.89 -3.34
C SER A 96 -14.12 6.08 -4.61
N GLU A 97 -15.08 6.11 -5.54
CA GLU A 97 -14.92 5.52 -6.88
C GLU A 97 -13.82 6.20 -7.70
N TRP A 98 -13.50 7.45 -7.38
CA TRP A 98 -12.39 8.21 -7.98
C TRP A 98 -11.04 7.83 -7.37
N GLY A 99 -11.03 7.06 -6.27
CA GLY A 99 -9.82 6.54 -5.65
C GLY A 99 -9.20 5.39 -6.46
N HIS A 100 -7.88 5.26 -6.38
CA HIS A 100 -7.15 4.21 -7.09
C HIS A 100 -7.39 2.79 -6.53
N ASP A 101 -8.00 2.65 -5.35
CA ASP A 101 -8.29 1.37 -4.68
C ASP A 101 -9.71 1.34 -4.08
N PHE A 102 -10.72 1.71 -4.88
CA PHE A 102 -12.12 1.69 -4.46
C PHE A 102 -12.56 0.31 -3.95
N ARG A 103 -13.25 0.33 -2.79
CA ARG A 103 -13.76 -0.89 -2.15
C ARG A 103 -15.20 -0.73 -1.71
N THR A 104 -16.05 -1.56 -2.26
CA THR A 104 -17.50 -1.58 -1.92
C THR A 104 -17.77 -1.81 -0.43
N SER A 105 -16.84 -2.41 0.29
CA SER A 105 -16.96 -2.62 1.75
C SER A 105 -16.90 -1.32 2.57
N TYR A 106 -16.42 -0.22 1.99
CA TYR A 106 -16.43 1.11 2.62
C TYR A 106 -17.74 1.86 2.38
N LEU A 107 -18.54 1.45 1.39
CA LEU A 107 -19.85 2.05 1.17
C LEU A 107 -20.76 1.87 2.39
N ASN A 108 -21.46 2.93 2.78
CA ASN A 108 -22.30 2.99 3.98
C ASN A 108 -21.58 2.70 5.30
N LEU A 109 -20.24 2.82 5.34
CA LEU A 109 -19.48 2.59 6.56
C LEU A 109 -19.83 3.64 7.63
N ALA A 110 -19.92 4.93 7.23
CA ALA A 110 -20.30 6.02 8.12
C ALA A 110 -21.67 5.78 8.75
N ASN A 111 -22.70 5.54 7.95
CA ASN A 111 -24.06 5.23 8.44
C ASN A 111 -24.09 3.99 9.36
N THR A 112 -23.25 2.99 9.06
CA THR A 112 -23.17 1.79 9.90
C THR A 112 -22.52 2.11 11.25
N ILE A 113 -21.44 2.87 11.26
CA ILE A 113 -20.76 3.26 12.50
C ILE A 113 -21.67 4.17 13.33
N GLU A 114 -22.30 5.17 12.73
CA GLU A 114 -23.24 6.06 13.41
C GLU A 114 -24.37 5.27 14.11
N LYS A 115 -24.90 4.26 13.45
CA LYS A 115 -25.98 3.43 14.00
C LYS A 115 -25.53 2.50 15.10
N PHE A 116 -24.33 1.93 15.03
CA PHE A 116 -23.89 0.83 15.91
C PHE A 116 -22.78 1.22 16.89
N ALA A 117 -22.18 2.40 16.71
CA ALA A 117 -21.19 3.00 17.61
C ALA A 117 -21.36 4.54 17.67
N PRO A 118 -22.56 5.04 18.05
CA PRO A 118 -22.94 6.46 17.92
C PRO A 118 -22.09 7.43 18.75
N SER A 119 -21.34 6.94 19.74
CA SER A 119 -20.43 7.77 20.54
C SER A 119 -19.05 7.98 19.91
N ALA A 120 -18.73 7.26 18.84
CA ALA A 120 -17.40 7.33 18.23
C ALA A 120 -17.18 8.63 17.43
N SER A 121 -16.06 9.29 17.69
CA SER A 121 -15.58 10.37 16.81
C SER A 121 -14.79 9.78 15.64
N TYR A 122 -14.95 10.34 14.43
CA TYR A 122 -14.29 9.85 13.24
C TYR A 122 -12.87 10.42 13.10
N ILE A 123 -11.93 9.57 12.66
CA ILE A 123 -10.60 9.96 12.22
C ILE A 123 -10.34 9.24 10.90
N GLY A 124 -10.31 9.96 9.78
CA GLY A 124 -9.96 9.42 8.48
C GLY A 124 -8.47 9.61 8.20
N LEU A 125 -7.78 8.54 7.82
CA LEU A 125 -6.36 8.57 7.47
C LEU A 125 -6.18 8.16 6.01
N THR A 126 -5.42 8.95 5.26
CA THR A 126 -5.00 8.59 3.90
C THR A 126 -3.69 9.30 3.55
N ALA A 127 -2.81 8.59 2.86
CA ALA A 127 -1.58 9.18 2.32
C ALA A 127 -1.83 9.88 0.98
N THR A 128 -2.92 9.55 0.29
CA THR A 128 -3.19 9.98 -1.08
C THR A 128 -4.69 10.27 -1.24
N ALA A 129 -5.04 11.51 -1.45
CA ALA A 129 -6.40 11.91 -1.79
C ALA A 129 -6.38 13.02 -2.83
N SER A 130 -6.96 12.77 -4.00
CA SER A 130 -7.27 13.85 -4.94
C SER A 130 -8.40 14.74 -4.39
N VAL A 131 -8.59 15.90 -4.98
CA VAL A 131 -9.68 16.83 -4.57
C VAL A 131 -11.07 16.16 -4.60
N ASN A 132 -11.31 15.29 -5.59
CA ASN A 132 -12.60 14.58 -5.71
C ASN A 132 -12.75 13.53 -4.62
N VAL A 133 -11.69 12.76 -4.35
CA VAL A 133 -11.67 11.78 -3.25
C VAL A 133 -11.91 12.46 -1.91
N LEU A 134 -11.29 13.62 -1.68
CA LEU A 134 -11.47 14.38 -0.44
C LEU A 134 -12.92 14.84 -0.26
N LYS A 135 -13.56 15.33 -1.32
CA LYS A 135 -14.98 15.72 -1.30
C LYS A 135 -15.90 14.54 -0.98
N ASP A 136 -15.62 13.37 -1.53
CA ASP A 136 -16.39 12.16 -1.22
C ASP A 136 -16.23 11.76 0.25
N ILE A 137 -15.01 11.84 0.81
CA ILE A 137 -14.74 11.58 2.23
C ILE A 137 -15.51 12.56 3.12
N GLN A 138 -15.45 13.86 2.80
CA GLN A 138 -16.16 14.88 3.55
C GLN A 138 -17.67 14.66 3.54
N ALA A 139 -18.23 14.33 2.37
CA ALA A 139 -19.66 14.08 2.23
C ALA A 139 -20.12 12.82 2.97
N GLU A 140 -19.33 11.74 2.97
CA GLU A 140 -19.68 10.47 3.63
C GLU A 140 -19.65 10.60 5.15
N PHE A 141 -18.69 11.32 5.72
CA PHE A 141 -18.48 11.43 7.17
C PHE A 141 -18.91 12.79 7.75
N ASP A 142 -19.52 13.67 6.95
CA ASP A 142 -19.91 15.02 7.35
C ASP A 142 -18.77 15.83 8.00
N ILE A 143 -17.58 15.82 7.35
CA ILE A 143 -16.37 16.49 7.86
C ILE A 143 -16.26 17.89 7.28
N PRO A 144 -16.37 18.96 8.10
CA PRO A 144 -16.13 20.34 7.70
C PRO A 144 -14.67 20.59 7.30
N ASP A 145 -14.45 21.60 6.46
CA ASP A 145 -13.11 21.96 5.94
C ASP A 145 -12.07 22.22 7.06
N GLU A 146 -12.48 22.81 8.16
CA GLU A 146 -11.61 23.14 9.30
C GLU A 146 -11.05 21.90 10.03
N TYR A 147 -11.62 20.72 9.82
CA TYR A 147 -11.14 19.46 10.40
C TYR A 147 -10.26 18.64 9.44
N ILE A 148 -9.93 19.20 8.28
CA ILE A 148 -9.01 18.59 7.34
C ILE A 148 -7.59 19.04 7.68
N LEU A 149 -6.77 18.06 8.09
CA LEU A 149 -5.36 18.29 8.34
C LEU A 149 -4.54 17.83 7.13
N THR A 150 -3.91 18.77 6.47
CA THR A 150 -3.05 18.52 5.31
C THR A 150 -1.61 18.90 5.66
N PRO A 151 -0.61 18.08 5.36
CA PRO A 151 0.78 18.48 5.53
C PRO A 151 1.10 19.73 4.72
N LEU A 152 1.93 20.61 5.29
CA LEU A 152 2.39 21.83 4.59
C LEU A 152 3.28 21.52 3.38
N ASN A 153 3.96 20.39 3.43
CA ASN A 153 4.83 19.93 2.36
C ASN A 153 4.62 18.42 2.11
N PHE A 154 4.37 18.06 0.87
CA PHE A 154 4.27 16.68 0.42
C PHE A 154 5.57 16.15 -0.20
N THR A 155 6.61 16.99 -0.28
CA THR A 155 7.89 16.60 -0.85
C THR A 155 8.56 15.53 0.00
N ARG A 156 8.99 14.49 -0.64
CA ARG A 156 9.75 13.38 -0.07
C ARG A 156 11.20 13.54 -0.51
N ASP A 157 11.98 14.34 0.25
CA ASP A 157 13.40 14.64 -0.08
C ASP A 157 14.27 13.37 -0.11
N GLU A 158 13.80 12.30 0.56
CA GLU A 158 14.41 10.98 0.54
C GLU A 158 14.15 10.18 -0.74
N LEU A 159 13.42 10.73 -1.73
CA LEU A 159 13.12 10.08 -3.02
C LEU A 159 13.58 10.92 -4.20
N SER A 160 14.31 10.30 -5.12
CA SER A 160 14.73 10.90 -6.39
C SER A 160 13.99 10.23 -7.55
N PHE A 161 13.22 11.00 -8.33
CA PHE A 161 12.39 10.49 -9.42
C PHE A 161 13.08 10.65 -10.79
N HIS A 162 13.10 9.56 -11.54
CA HIS A 162 13.73 9.48 -12.86
C HIS A 162 12.77 8.86 -13.88
N VAL A 163 12.73 9.42 -15.09
CA VAL A 163 11.97 8.86 -16.21
C VAL A 163 12.94 8.44 -17.31
N ILE A 164 12.90 7.18 -17.70
CA ILE A 164 13.77 6.60 -18.71
C ILE A 164 12.94 6.19 -19.94
N ASP A 165 13.35 6.64 -21.13
CA ASP A 165 12.84 6.14 -22.41
C ASP A 165 13.50 4.79 -22.73
N ASP A 166 12.71 3.72 -22.73
CA ASP A 166 13.18 2.36 -23.00
C ASP A 166 13.42 2.08 -24.51
N LYS A 167 13.13 3.04 -25.38
CA LYS A 167 13.30 2.96 -26.84
C LYS A 167 12.69 1.70 -27.45
N GLY A 168 11.57 1.21 -26.90
CA GLY A 168 10.92 -0.03 -27.34
C GLY A 168 11.56 -1.32 -26.83
N ARG A 169 12.69 -1.27 -26.10
CA ARG A 169 13.40 -2.43 -25.53
C ARG A 169 13.21 -2.55 -24.02
N LYS A 170 11.97 -2.45 -23.57
CA LYS A 170 11.62 -2.34 -22.16
C LYS A 170 12.23 -3.43 -21.25
N ASN A 171 12.25 -4.68 -21.70
CA ASN A 171 12.83 -5.77 -20.93
C ASN A 171 14.34 -5.64 -20.76
N ASP A 172 15.04 -5.22 -21.82
CA ASP A 172 16.50 -5.05 -21.76
C ASP A 172 16.86 -3.82 -20.92
N ALA A 173 16.12 -2.73 -21.10
CA ALA A 173 16.25 -1.53 -20.27
C ALA A 173 16.01 -1.82 -18.79
N ALA A 174 15.06 -2.72 -18.45
CA ALA A 174 14.84 -3.14 -17.07
C ALA A 174 16.04 -3.91 -16.51
N VAL A 175 16.63 -4.84 -17.28
CA VAL A 175 17.83 -5.59 -16.85
C VAL A 175 19.02 -4.64 -16.66
N GLU A 176 19.26 -3.76 -17.62
CA GLU A 176 20.36 -2.76 -17.56
C GLU A 176 20.18 -1.84 -16.35
N LEU A 177 18.95 -1.39 -16.09
CA LEU A 177 18.67 -0.50 -14.96
C LEU A 177 18.86 -1.22 -13.61
N VAL A 178 18.36 -2.46 -13.45
CA VAL A 178 18.59 -3.24 -12.23
C VAL A 178 20.08 -3.47 -12.02
N SER A 179 20.84 -3.85 -13.08
CA SER A 179 22.29 -4.03 -12.97
C SER A 179 22.98 -2.78 -12.45
N ARG A 180 22.60 -1.61 -12.97
CA ARG A 180 23.14 -0.32 -12.52
C ARG A 180 22.75 0.00 -11.05
N MET A 181 21.53 -0.35 -10.64
CA MET A 181 21.11 -0.15 -9.25
C MET A 181 21.83 -1.09 -8.28
N GLU A 182 22.04 -2.34 -8.68
CA GLU A 182 22.83 -3.28 -7.89
C GLU A 182 24.29 -2.82 -7.76
N GLU A 183 24.87 -2.29 -8.82
CA GLU A 183 26.20 -1.70 -8.77
C GLU A 183 26.24 -0.47 -7.86
N LYS A 184 25.28 0.43 -7.95
CA LYS A 184 25.20 1.63 -7.13
C LYS A 184 25.02 1.31 -5.65
N TRP A 185 24.10 0.45 -5.31
CA TRP A 185 23.63 0.25 -3.94
C TRP A 185 24.23 -0.96 -3.22
N ASN A 186 24.81 -1.93 -3.94
CA ASN A 186 25.23 -3.20 -3.39
C ASN A 186 26.69 -3.62 -3.75
N SER A 187 27.47 -2.75 -4.42
CA SER A 187 28.82 -3.10 -4.93
C SER A 187 29.91 -3.18 -3.88
N PHE A 188 29.79 -2.48 -2.80
CA PHE A 188 30.88 -2.34 -1.82
C PHE A 188 30.46 -2.82 -0.44
N GLY A 189 30.70 -4.12 -0.17
CA GLY A 189 30.98 -4.63 1.16
C GLY A 189 30.05 -4.27 2.33
N ASP A 190 28.94 -3.62 2.08
CA ASP A 190 27.95 -3.33 3.10
C ASP A 190 27.43 -4.61 3.71
N GLN A 191 27.46 -4.68 5.04
CA GLN A 191 26.99 -5.83 5.79
C GLN A 191 25.50 -6.13 5.52
N GLU A 192 24.73 -5.14 5.03
CA GLU A 192 23.33 -5.27 4.73
C GLU A 192 23.00 -4.74 3.33
N LYS A 193 22.70 -5.65 2.40
CA LYS A 193 22.30 -5.28 1.05
C LYS A 193 21.04 -4.45 1.03
N LYS A 194 21.02 -3.39 0.22
CA LYS A 194 19.84 -2.59 -0.06
C LYS A 194 18.88 -3.37 -0.96
N ALA A 195 17.59 -3.17 -0.74
CA ALA A 195 16.55 -3.85 -1.51
C ALA A 195 16.02 -2.99 -2.64
N GLY A 196 15.52 -3.65 -3.69
CA GLY A 196 14.83 -3.04 -4.82
C GLY A 196 13.45 -3.67 -5.06
N ILE A 197 12.52 -2.89 -5.61
CA ILE A 197 11.21 -3.38 -6.02
C ILE A 197 10.91 -2.92 -7.43
N MET A 198 10.56 -3.87 -8.32
CA MET A 198 10.07 -3.55 -9.66
C MET A 198 8.56 -3.77 -9.74
N PHE A 199 7.81 -2.70 -9.95
CA PHE A 199 6.35 -2.73 -10.07
C PHE A 199 5.91 -2.96 -11.51
N THR A 200 4.92 -3.83 -11.70
CA THR A 200 4.30 -4.13 -12.98
C THR A 200 2.77 -4.10 -12.88
N ALA A 201 2.11 -3.72 -13.96
CA ALA A 201 0.65 -3.71 -14.00
C ALA A 201 0.04 -5.13 -13.99
N ASN A 202 0.77 -6.14 -14.47
CA ASN A 202 0.25 -7.48 -14.73
C ASN A 202 1.05 -8.57 -13.99
N VAL A 203 0.39 -9.70 -13.75
CA VAL A 203 1.03 -10.93 -13.24
C VAL A 203 1.65 -11.73 -14.38
N ASN A 204 0.92 -11.84 -15.48
CA ASN A 204 1.19 -12.75 -16.61
C ASN A 204 1.69 -12.01 -17.86
N GLY A 205 2.20 -12.79 -18.81
CA GLY A 205 2.75 -12.28 -20.07
C GLY A 205 4.18 -11.79 -19.93
N GLY A 206 4.82 -11.43 -21.05
CA GLY A 206 6.23 -11.01 -21.09
C GLY A 206 6.56 -9.73 -20.31
N LYS A 207 5.53 -8.99 -19.88
CA LYS A 207 5.63 -7.77 -19.07
C LYS A 207 5.07 -7.96 -17.64
N GLY A 208 4.73 -9.19 -17.25
CA GLY A 208 4.19 -9.51 -15.94
C GLY A 208 5.27 -9.78 -14.90
N CYS A 209 4.97 -9.53 -13.61
CA CYS A 209 5.94 -9.70 -12.53
C CYS A 209 6.52 -11.12 -12.47
N HIS A 210 5.71 -12.16 -12.74
CA HIS A 210 6.17 -13.55 -12.72
C HIS A 210 7.24 -13.82 -13.77
N SER A 211 7.04 -13.40 -15.03
CA SER A 211 8.04 -13.62 -16.10
C SER A 211 9.25 -12.71 -15.98
N LEU A 212 9.07 -11.49 -15.46
CA LEU A 212 10.18 -10.56 -15.21
C LEU A 212 11.10 -11.07 -14.09
N ALA A 213 10.55 -11.67 -13.02
CA ALA A 213 11.36 -12.29 -11.98
C ALA A 213 12.32 -13.33 -12.56
N GLY A 214 11.81 -14.27 -13.38
CA GLY A 214 12.62 -15.29 -14.02
C GLY A 214 13.67 -14.71 -14.99
N ARG A 215 13.30 -13.68 -15.75
CA ARG A 215 14.22 -13.00 -16.68
C ARG A 215 15.35 -12.29 -15.94
N LEU A 216 15.04 -11.51 -14.91
CA LEU A 216 16.04 -10.80 -14.10
C LEU A 216 16.93 -11.78 -13.36
N SER A 217 16.35 -12.84 -12.78
CA SER A 217 17.11 -13.88 -12.09
C SER A 217 18.14 -14.54 -13.02
N SER A 218 17.71 -14.90 -14.24
CA SER A 218 18.60 -15.53 -15.22
C SER A 218 19.66 -14.58 -15.79
N ALA A 219 19.28 -13.31 -16.06
CA ALA A 219 20.18 -12.35 -16.67
C ALA A 219 21.25 -11.83 -15.67
N LEU A 220 20.91 -11.69 -14.41
CA LEU A 220 21.77 -11.10 -13.38
C LEU A 220 22.36 -12.13 -12.42
N ASN A 221 22.00 -13.42 -12.57
CA ASN A 221 22.41 -14.51 -11.70
C ASN A 221 22.15 -14.22 -10.21
N MET A 222 20.93 -13.74 -9.90
CA MET A 222 20.52 -13.38 -8.55
C MET A 222 19.14 -13.94 -8.20
N ASP A 223 18.83 -14.12 -6.90
CA ASP A 223 17.50 -14.53 -6.44
C ASP A 223 16.52 -13.37 -6.59
N VAL A 224 15.64 -13.45 -7.58
CA VAL A 224 14.57 -12.50 -7.83
C VAL A 224 13.24 -13.23 -7.70
N ARG A 225 12.41 -12.78 -6.76
CA ARG A 225 11.10 -13.38 -6.55
C ARG A 225 9.99 -12.44 -7.00
N TYR A 226 8.77 -12.98 -7.11
CA TYR A 226 7.62 -12.20 -7.50
C TYR A 226 6.53 -12.19 -6.42
N PHE A 227 5.74 -11.12 -6.38
CA PHE A 227 4.56 -11.01 -5.53
C PHE A 227 3.37 -10.48 -6.34
N SER A 228 2.20 -11.11 -6.16
CA SER A 228 0.98 -10.67 -6.83
C SER A 228 -0.26 -11.01 -6.02
N GLY A 229 -1.36 -10.29 -6.26
CA GLY A 229 -2.63 -10.55 -5.59
C GLY A 229 -3.33 -11.84 -6.06
N LYS A 230 -3.04 -12.25 -7.31
CA LYS A 230 -3.59 -13.48 -7.92
C LYS A 230 -2.45 -14.38 -8.39
N PRO A 231 -2.63 -15.71 -8.38
CA PRO A 231 -1.62 -16.61 -8.89
C PRO A 231 -1.41 -16.43 -10.41
N PRO A 232 -0.18 -16.72 -10.92
CA PRO A 232 0.06 -16.77 -12.35
C PRO A 232 -0.75 -17.88 -13.01
N LYS A 233 -1.16 -17.64 -14.26
CA LYS A 233 -1.97 -18.61 -15.02
C LYS A 233 -1.21 -19.89 -15.39
N MET A 234 0.10 -19.79 -15.60
CA MET A 234 0.98 -20.89 -15.98
C MET A 234 2.20 -20.94 -15.06
N GLY A 235 2.60 -22.16 -14.68
CA GLY A 235 3.82 -22.39 -13.92
C GLY A 235 3.82 -21.90 -12.47
N GLY A 236 2.66 -21.51 -11.94
CA GLY A 236 2.53 -20.99 -10.58
C GLY A 236 1.73 -21.89 -9.64
N LEU A 237 1.96 -21.71 -8.35
CA LEU A 237 1.18 -22.31 -7.28
C LEU A 237 -0.26 -21.75 -7.29
N GLN A 238 -1.23 -22.58 -6.85
CA GLN A 238 -2.66 -22.21 -6.81
C GLN A 238 -3.23 -22.40 -5.40
N GLY A 239 -4.33 -21.72 -5.10
CA GLY A 239 -5.06 -21.84 -3.83
C GLY A 239 -4.17 -21.62 -2.61
N ASN A 240 -4.32 -22.46 -1.59
CA ASN A 240 -3.58 -22.35 -0.33
C ASN A 240 -2.05 -22.37 -0.50
N ALA A 241 -1.55 -23.11 -1.50
CA ALA A 241 -0.11 -23.15 -1.77
C ALA A 241 0.42 -21.79 -2.25
N PHE A 242 -0.40 -21.04 -3.02
CA PHE A 242 -0.06 -19.68 -3.43
C PHE A 242 -0.11 -18.69 -2.25
N ASP A 243 -1.06 -18.85 -1.34
CA ASP A 243 -1.13 -18.01 -0.15
C ASP A 243 0.06 -18.23 0.80
N LEU A 244 0.50 -19.46 0.96
CA LEU A 244 1.74 -19.79 1.68
C LEU A 244 2.96 -19.17 1.00
N TYR A 245 3.06 -19.31 -0.32
CA TYR A 245 4.14 -18.69 -1.11
C TYR A 245 4.20 -17.17 -0.91
N LYS A 246 3.06 -16.47 -0.97
CA LYS A 246 3.01 -15.01 -0.76
C LYS A 246 3.56 -14.63 0.61
N ARG A 247 3.14 -15.32 1.66
CA ARG A 247 3.65 -15.09 3.03
C ARG A 247 5.16 -15.31 3.09
N GLN A 248 5.62 -16.44 2.58
CA GLN A 248 7.05 -16.76 2.58
C GLN A 248 7.88 -15.72 1.82
N VAL A 249 7.44 -15.29 0.62
CA VAL A 249 8.11 -14.26 -0.16
C VAL A 249 8.16 -12.93 0.60
N GLN A 250 7.09 -12.57 1.28
CA GLN A 250 7.01 -11.34 2.07
C GLN A 250 7.96 -11.38 3.28
N ASP A 251 7.94 -12.46 4.03
CA ASP A 251 8.78 -12.65 5.21
C ASP A 251 10.27 -12.71 4.82
N ASP A 252 10.61 -13.49 3.80
CA ASP A 252 11.98 -13.60 3.29
C ASP A 252 12.51 -12.27 2.74
N PHE A 253 11.63 -11.43 2.13
CA PHE A 253 12.01 -10.09 1.69
C PHE A 253 12.27 -9.15 2.87
N LYS A 254 11.42 -9.18 3.90
CA LYS A 254 11.63 -8.43 5.14
C LYS A 254 12.95 -8.82 5.82
N ASP A 255 13.26 -10.11 5.87
CA ASP A 255 14.45 -10.69 6.48
C ASP A 255 15.73 -10.56 5.63
N ASN A 256 15.72 -9.84 4.51
CA ASN A 256 16.86 -9.68 3.58
C ASN A 256 17.42 -11.01 3.02
N LYS A 257 16.62 -12.11 2.96
CA LYS A 257 17.06 -13.37 2.37
C LYS A 257 17.25 -13.27 0.85
N TYR A 258 16.56 -12.33 0.24
CA TYR A 258 16.78 -11.83 -1.11
C TYR A 258 16.50 -10.33 -1.15
N HIS A 259 17.00 -9.62 -2.14
CA HIS A 259 16.94 -8.15 -2.15
C HIS A 259 16.28 -7.53 -3.38
N LEU A 260 15.84 -8.32 -4.38
CA LEU A 260 15.06 -7.82 -5.50
C LEU A 260 13.73 -8.55 -5.62
N LEU A 261 12.64 -7.75 -5.64
CA LEU A 261 11.28 -8.23 -5.78
C LEU A 261 10.63 -7.63 -7.03
N THR A 262 9.98 -8.44 -7.85
CA THR A 262 9.04 -7.96 -8.86
C THR A 262 7.61 -8.09 -8.35
N ALA A 263 6.81 -7.05 -8.45
CA ALA A 263 5.50 -7.04 -7.82
C ALA A 263 4.42 -6.36 -8.66
N THR A 264 3.18 -6.74 -8.43
CA THR A 264 2.03 -5.91 -8.81
C THR A 264 1.70 -4.95 -7.67
N LYS A 265 0.78 -3.98 -7.91
CA LYS A 265 0.28 -3.08 -6.87
C LYS A 265 -0.20 -3.79 -5.58
N ALA A 266 -0.48 -5.09 -5.64
CA ALA A 266 -0.86 -5.88 -4.47
C ALA A 266 0.23 -5.94 -3.38
N PHE A 267 1.49 -5.73 -3.71
CA PHE A 267 2.59 -5.56 -2.74
C PHE A 267 2.64 -4.15 -2.14
N GLY A 268 1.91 -3.23 -2.73
CA GLY A 268 1.91 -1.80 -2.35
C GLY A 268 1.36 -1.51 -0.96
N MET A 269 0.72 -2.45 -0.27
CA MET A 269 0.09 -2.23 1.01
C MET A 269 0.58 -3.26 2.05
N GLY A 270 0.97 -2.80 3.24
CA GLY A 270 1.25 -3.68 4.37
C GLY A 270 2.66 -4.27 4.46
N VAL A 271 3.65 -3.79 3.72
CA VAL A 271 5.05 -4.20 3.92
C VAL A 271 5.88 -3.00 4.37
N ASN A 272 6.34 -3.06 5.61
CA ASN A 272 7.28 -2.08 6.16
C ASN A 272 8.71 -2.64 6.06
N LYS A 273 9.51 -2.09 5.14
CA LYS A 273 10.92 -2.43 4.95
C LYS A 273 11.72 -1.15 4.75
N GLY A 274 12.61 -0.86 5.70
CA GLY A 274 13.34 0.41 5.76
C GLY A 274 14.43 0.56 4.70
N ASN A 275 15.05 -0.54 4.27
CA ASN A 275 16.25 -0.52 3.42
C ASN A 275 15.96 -0.68 1.91
N VAL A 276 14.75 -0.36 1.45
CA VAL A 276 14.44 -0.29 0.01
C VAL A 276 15.07 0.95 -0.58
N ALA A 277 16.11 0.78 -1.41
CA ALA A 277 16.88 1.86 -1.99
C ALA A 277 16.42 2.27 -3.39
N TYR A 278 15.67 1.41 -4.09
CA TYR A 278 15.14 1.79 -5.38
C TYR A 278 13.80 1.12 -5.69
N THR A 279 12.98 1.85 -6.45
CA THR A 279 11.78 1.31 -7.11
C THR A 279 11.86 1.53 -8.61
N ILE A 280 11.39 0.56 -9.37
CA ILE A 280 11.33 0.64 -10.84
C ILE A 280 9.88 0.36 -11.25
N HIS A 281 9.24 1.33 -11.90
CA HIS A 281 7.92 1.14 -12.48
C HIS A 281 8.06 0.70 -13.93
N PHE A 282 7.66 -0.53 -14.22
CA PHE A 282 7.71 -1.12 -15.57
C PHE A 282 6.55 -0.62 -16.45
N GLY A 283 6.45 0.69 -16.57
CA GLY A 283 5.38 1.45 -17.21
C GLY A 283 4.78 2.48 -16.26
N ILE A 284 3.90 3.34 -16.79
CA ILE A 284 3.19 4.33 -16.00
C ILE A 284 2.15 3.62 -15.13
N PRO A 285 2.13 3.83 -13.80
CA PRO A 285 1.03 3.42 -12.94
C PRO A 285 -0.31 4.04 -13.36
N GLY A 286 -1.41 3.48 -12.87
CA GLY A 286 -2.76 3.92 -13.25
C GLY A 286 -3.11 5.34 -12.82
N SER A 287 -2.41 5.89 -11.83
CA SER A 287 -2.57 7.27 -11.35
C SER A 287 -1.27 7.77 -10.71
N MET A 288 -1.19 9.08 -10.45
CA MET A 288 -0.06 9.68 -9.73
C MET A 288 -0.02 9.24 -8.27
N GLU A 289 -1.18 9.07 -7.66
CA GLU A 289 -1.30 8.54 -6.30
C GLU A 289 -0.73 7.12 -6.21
N ALA A 290 -1.03 6.26 -7.20
CA ALA A 290 -0.47 4.92 -7.29
C ALA A 290 1.06 4.96 -7.45
N LEU A 291 1.59 5.84 -8.32
CA LEU A 291 3.03 6.04 -8.46
C LEU A 291 3.66 6.45 -7.13
N TYR A 292 3.09 7.45 -6.48
CA TYR A 292 3.63 7.97 -5.22
C TYR A 292 3.58 6.94 -4.08
N GLN A 293 2.52 6.14 -4.01
CA GLN A 293 2.35 5.06 -3.04
C GLN A 293 3.35 3.91 -3.27
N GLU A 294 3.57 3.53 -4.54
CA GLU A 294 4.52 2.50 -4.92
C GLU A 294 5.97 2.98 -4.71
N ALA A 295 6.33 4.17 -5.20
CA ALA A 295 7.63 4.80 -5.00
C ALA A 295 7.95 5.02 -3.52
N GLY A 296 6.95 5.41 -2.72
CA GLY A 296 7.07 5.61 -1.28
C GLY A 296 7.38 4.35 -0.47
N ARG A 297 7.58 3.19 -1.12
CA ARG A 297 8.17 2.01 -0.49
C ARG A 297 9.68 2.14 -0.30
N ALA A 298 10.33 2.94 -1.15
CA ALA A 298 11.74 3.28 -0.99
C ALA A 298 11.94 4.43 0.03
N GLY A 299 13.14 4.57 0.55
CA GLY A 299 13.53 5.69 1.40
C GLY A 299 12.82 5.77 2.76
N ARG A 300 12.30 4.67 3.31
CA ARG A 300 11.49 4.71 4.54
C ARG A 300 12.31 4.94 5.80
N ASP A 301 13.47 4.34 5.92
CA ASP A 301 14.38 4.65 7.01
C ASP A 301 15.27 5.85 6.60
N LYS A 302 14.84 7.04 6.98
CA LYS A 302 15.52 8.29 6.62
C LYS A 302 17.01 8.27 6.95
N ARG A 303 17.43 7.59 8.01
CA ARG A 303 18.84 7.47 8.40
C ARG A 303 19.71 6.77 7.35
N LEU A 304 19.10 5.87 6.57
CA LEU A 304 19.81 5.14 5.50
C LEU A 304 19.91 5.95 4.19
N PHE A 305 19.15 7.05 4.08
CA PHE A 305 18.99 7.85 2.86
C PHE A 305 19.18 9.34 3.09
N GLU A 306 19.90 9.73 4.18
CA GLU A 306 20.21 11.12 4.48
C GLU A 306 21.19 11.75 3.48
N GLU A 307 22.22 10.99 3.08
CA GLU A 307 23.26 11.47 2.15
C GLU A 307 22.89 11.22 0.70
N GLU A 308 22.19 10.11 0.41
CA GLU A 308 21.81 9.73 -0.94
C GLU A 308 20.34 9.27 -0.98
N PRO A 309 19.44 10.01 -1.68
CA PRO A 309 18.04 9.66 -1.79
C PRO A 309 17.84 8.32 -2.53
N ALA A 310 16.79 7.60 -2.14
CA ALA A 310 16.38 6.38 -2.83
C ALA A 310 15.88 6.70 -4.25
N ASP A 311 16.25 5.87 -5.23
CA ASP A 311 15.93 6.09 -6.63
C ASP A 311 14.55 5.54 -7.01
N CYS A 312 13.75 6.32 -7.72
CA CYS A 312 12.44 5.95 -8.22
C CYS A 312 12.38 6.11 -9.74
N TYR A 313 12.41 5.00 -10.47
CA TYR A 313 12.46 5.00 -11.93
C TYR A 313 11.10 4.66 -12.53
N VAL A 314 10.75 5.34 -13.63
CA VAL A 314 9.63 5.00 -14.51
C VAL A 314 10.16 4.71 -15.91
N LEU A 315 9.97 3.47 -16.39
CA LEU A 315 10.34 3.05 -17.74
C LEU A 315 9.19 3.36 -18.71
N LEU A 316 9.41 4.24 -19.64
CA LEU A 316 8.45 4.68 -20.65
C LEU A 316 8.94 4.36 -22.07
N THR A 317 7.99 3.98 -22.95
CA THR A 317 8.21 3.93 -24.40
C THR A 317 7.57 5.16 -25.01
N LYS A 318 8.35 6.11 -25.53
CA LYS A 318 7.82 7.40 -26.04
C LYS A 318 6.77 7.24 -27.14
N GLU A 319 6.94 6.29 -28.04
CA GLU A 319 6.01 6.06 -29.18
C GLU A 319 4.68 5.46 -28.76
N LEU A 320 4.65 4.66 -27.70
CA LEU A 320 3.39 4.09 -27.16
C LEU A 320 2.61 5.10 -26.30
N ASN A 321 3.28 6.12 -25.81
CA ASN A 321 2.70 7.06 -24.84
C ASN A 321 1.65 7.98 -25.46
N SER A 322 1.74 8.31 -26.76
CA SER A 322 0.70 9.09 -27.44
C SER A 322 -0.65 8.36 -27.46
N GLN A 323 -0.65 7.06 -27.77
CA GLN A 323 -1.87 6.25 -27.80
C GLN A 323 -2.41 5.95 -26.40
N LEU A 324 -1.52 5.79 -25.40
CA LEU A 324 -1.93 5.58 -24.03
C LEU A 324 -2.47 6.88 -23.41
N LEU A 325 -1.87 8.01 -23.71
CA LEU A 325 -2.33 9.33 -23.30
C LEU A 325 -3.70 9.67 -23.93
N GLU A 326 -3.95 9.29 -25.20
CA GLU A 326 -5.27 9.41 -25.81
C GLU A 326 -6.32 8.53 -25.11
N LYS A 327 -5.98 7.28 -24.78
CA LYS A 327 -6.91 6.39 -24.04
C LYS A 327 -7.20 6.87 -22.62
N ILE A 328 -6.23 7.45 -21.94
CA ILE A 328 -6.42 8.05 -20.60
C ILE A 328 -7.25 9.33 -20.74
N TRP A 329 -7.08 10.08 -21.82
CA TRP A 329 -7.87 11.27 -22.14
C TRP A 329 -9.36 10.97 -22.31
N ASP A 330 -9.68 9.92 -23.05
CA ASP A 330 -11.07 9.49 -23.26
C ASP A 330 -11.77 9.02 -21.98
N GLN A 331 -11.04 8.70 -20.92
CA GLN A 331 -11.58 8.27 -19.62
C GLN A 331 -11.77 9.41 -18.61
N GLY A 332 -11.63 10.68 -19.02
CA GLY A 332 -11.92 11.84 -18.17
C GLY A 332 -10.92 12.12 -17.05
N THR A 333 -9.79 11.44 -17.04
CA THR A 333 -8.69 11.72 -16.08
C THR A 333 -8.09 13.09 -16.37
N ASN A 334 -7.82 13.89 -15.34
CA ASN A 334 -7.28 15.25 -15.50
C ASN A 334 -5.81 15.21 -15.95
N ILE A 335 -5.62 15.11 -17.28
CA ILE A 335 -4.32 14.95 -17.97
C ILE A 335 -3.45 16.21 -17.86
N MET A 336 -4.02 17.36 -17.54
CA MET A 336 -3.21 18.57 -17.34
C MET A 336 -2.24 18.38 -16.20
N ASP A 337 -2.66 17.73 -15.12
CA ASP A 337 -1.82 17.42 -13.97
C ASP A 337 -0.78 16.34 -14.27
N LEU A 338 -1.16 15.30 -15.04
CA LEU A 338 -0.23 14.26 -15.46
C LEU A 338 0.83 14.82 -16.43
N LYS A 339 0.43 15.67 -17.41
CA LYS A 339 1.36 16.32 -18.34
C LYS A 339 2.28 17.32 -17.64
N ALA A 340 1.76 18.06 -16.67
CA ALA A 340 2.55 19.00 -15.88
C ALA A 340 3.60 18.27 -15.06
N HIS A 341 3.22 17.15 -14.41
CA HIS A 341 4.12 16.34 -13.58
C HIS A 341 5.15 15.57 -14.38
N VAL A 342 4.75 14.95 -15.50
CA VAL A 342 5.69 14.30 -16.43
C VAL A 342 6.67 15.32 -17.05
N ARG A 343 6.24 16.56 -17.29
CA ARG A 343 7.12 17.65 -17.73
C ARG A 343 8.06 18.15 -16.64
N LEU A 344 7.65 18.16 -15.38
CA LEU A 344 8.52 18.47 -14.26
C LEU A 344 9.59 17.39 -14.09
N LEU A 345 9.20 16.12 -14.08
CA LEU A 345 10.11 14.99 -13.96
C LEU A 345 11.08 14.91 -15.17
N SER A 346 10.63 15.25 -16.39
CA SER A 346 11.49 15.26 -17.57
C SER A 346 12.46 16.46 -17.64
N ARG A 347 12.12 17.59 -17.01
CA ARG A 347 13.03 18.76 -16.94
C ARG A 347 14.17 18.55 -15.95
N GLU A 348 13.96 17.80 -14.89
CA GLU A 348 15.02 17.45 -13.93
C GLU A 348 15.98 16.39 -14.49
N SER A 349 15.52 15.50 -15.38
CA SER A 349 16.38 14.51 -16.04
C SER A 349 17.21 15.06 -17.22
N ASP A 350 16.83 16.20 -17.80
CA ASP A 350 17.58 16.85 -18.88
C ASP A 350 18.69 17.81 -18.38
N LEU A 351 18.86 17.91 -17.05
CA LEU A 351 19.88 18.75 -16.40
C LEU A 351 21.13 17.98 -15.96
N ASN A 352 21.28 16.70 -16.37
CA ASN A 352 22.47 15.90 -16.13
C ASN A 352 22.98 15.22 -17.38
#